data_96d3439ffaac033f5ad89cd889bdc128
#
_entry.id   96d3439ffaac033f5ad89cd889bdc128
#
_cell.length_a   1.000
_cell.length_b   1.000
_cell.length_c   1.000
_cell.angle_alpha   90.00
_cell.angle_beta   90.00
_cell.angle_gamma   90.00
#
_symmetry.space_group_name_H-M   'P 1'
#
loop_
_entity.id
_entity.type
_entity.pdbx_description
1 polymer ?
#
loop_
_entity_poly.entity_id
_entity_poly.type
_entity_poly.pdbx_seq_one_letter_code
_entity_poly.pdbx_strand_id
1 'polypeptide(L)' 'MSDVKYEIVKNIAVLSTSASGWSKELNLISWNDREPKYDLRDWSSDHSKMGKGVTLSKDELLALKDILQTFDV' A
#
# COMPACT_ATOMS: atom_id res chain seq x y z
N MET A 1 -7.63 1.46 -24.05
CA MET A 1 -7.09 1.77 -22.72
C MET A 1 -7.37 0.61 -21.78
N SER A 2 -6.38 0.21 -21.08
CA SER A 2 -6.57 -0.88 -20.13
C SER A 2 -6.70 -0.29 -18.73
N ASP A 3 -7.77 -0.65 -18.05
CA ASP A 3 -7.93 -0.29 -16.66
C ASP A 3 -7.13 -1.26 -15.80
N VAL A 4 -6.49 -0.74 -14.79
CA VAL A 4 -5.82 -1.59 -13.82
C VAL A 4 -6.89 -2.17 -12.92
N LYS A 5 -6.97 -3.50 -12.92
CA LYS A 5 -7.89 -4.21 -12.05
C LYS A 5 -7.18 -4.50 -10.74
N TYR A 6 -7.81 -4.13 -9.62
CA TYR A 6 -7.22 -4.37 -8.32
C TYR A 6 -8.29 -4.64 -7.28
N GLU A 7 -7.86 -5.31 -6.23
CA GLU A 7 -8.71 -5.54 -5.07
C GLU A 7 -7.89 -5.35 -3.80
N ILE A 8 -8.35 -4.48 -2.91
CA ILE A 8 -7.72 -4.33 -1.61
C ILE A 8 -8.20 -5.49 -0.75
N VAL A 9 -7.32 -6.48 -0.57
CA VAL A 9 -7.65 -7.68 0.19
C VAL A 9 -7.71 -7.36 1.67
N LYS A 10 -6.80 -6.50 2.14
CA LYS A 10 -6.74 -6.12 3.53
C LYS A 10 -6.10 -4.75 3.67
N ASN A 11 -6.75 -3.87 4.43
CA ASN A 11 -6.15 -2.61 4.84
C ASN A 11 -5.36 -2.88 6.12
N ILE A 12 -4.04 -2.79 6.02
CA ILE A 12 -3.17 -3.12 7.14
C ILE A 12 -3.00 -1.93 8.08
N ALA A 13 -2.70 -0.77 7.51
CA ALA A 13 -2.45 0.43 8.32
C ALA A 13 -2.61 1.69 7.50
N VAL A 14 -3.04 2.75 8.16
CA VAL A 14 -3.01 4.10 7.63
C VAL A 14 -1.85 4.81 8.30
N LEU A 15 -0.89 5.29 7.53
CA LEU A 15 0.29 5.95 8.08
C LEU A 15 0.04 7.42 8.35
N SER A 16 -0.73 8.08 7.50
CA SER A 16 -1.04 9.49 7.65
C SER A 16 -2.25 9.84 6.78
N THR A 17 -2.93 10.92 7.15
CA THR A 17 -4.03 11.45 6.37
C THR A 17 -3.77 12.94 6.17
N SER A 18 -3.83 13.40 4.91
CA SER A 18 -3.61 14.80 4.58
C SER A 18 -4.88 15.63 4.79
N ALA A 19 -4.74 16.95 4.76
CA ALA A 19 -5.87 17.87 4.89
C ALA A 19 -6.89 17.69 3.75
N SER A 20 -6.44 17.21 2.59
CA SER A 20 -7.33 16.97 1.44
C SER A 20 -8.10 15.65 1.55
N GLY A 21 -7.85 14.87 2.59
CA GLY A 21 -8.52 13.58 2.78
C GLY A 21 -7.80 12.39 2.18
N TRP A 22 -6.65 12.60 1.54
CA TRP A 22 -5.85 11.49 1.02
C TRP A 22 -5.08 10.85 2.16
N SER A 23 -4.99 9.53 2.13
CA SER A 23 -4.28 8.76 3.16
C SER A 23 -3.14 7.99 2.54
N LYS A 24 -1.99 7.96 3.24
CA LYS A 24 -0.91 7.06 2.87
C LYS A 24 -1.14 5.75 3.61
N GLU A 25 -1.25 4.65 2.88
CA GLU A 25 -1.69 3.39 3.45
C GLU A 25 -0.78 2.23 3.07
N LEU A 26 -0.68 1.29 4.00
CA LEU A 26 -0.10 -0.01 3.75
C LEU A 26 -1.24 -1.01 3.61
N ASN A 27 -1.35 -1.61 2.44
CA ASN A 27 -2.42 -2.54 2.11
C ASN A 27 -1.86 -3.83 1.52
N LEU A 28 -2.66 -4.88 1.60
CA LEU A 28 -2.43 -6.10 0.84
C LEU A 28 -3.37 -6.04 -0.35
N ILE A 29 -2.80 -5.99 -1.57
CA ILE A 29 -3.57 -5.75 -2.79
C ILE A 29 -3.31 -6.85 -3.82
N SER A 30 -4.40 -7.34 -4.41
CA SER A 30 -4.33 -8.23 -5.56
C SER A 30 -4.44 -7.38 -6.82
N TRP A 31 -3.39 -7.37 -7.64
CA TRP A 31 -3.34 -6.64 -8.90
C TRP A 31 -3.65 -7.60 -10.05
N ASN A 32 -4.65 -7.26 -10.86
CA ASN A 32 -5.02 -8.05 -12.05
C ASN A 32 -5.24 -9.53 -11.73
N ASP A 33 -5.91 -9.80 -10.61
CA ASP A 33 -6.22 -11.16 -10.13
C ASP A 33 -4.98 -12.01 -9.83
N ARG A 34 -3.84 -11.36 -9.63
CA ARG A 34 -2.62 -12.05 -9.25
C ARG A 34 -2.56 -12.22 -7.74
N GLU A 35 -1.58 -13.00 -7.29
CA GLU A 35 -1.36 -13.20 -5.87
C GLU A 35 -1.15 -11.85 -5.18
N PRO A 36 -1.79 -11.61 -4.03
CA PRO A 36 -1.68 -10.33 -3.35
C PRO A 36 -0.27 -10.00 -2.94
N LYS A 37 0.05 -8.70 -3.04
CA LYS A 37 1.33 -8.16 -2.60
C LYS A 37 1.08 -6.97 -1.69
N TYR A 38 2.09 -6.61 -0.93
CA TYR A 38 2.01 -5.44 -0.06
C TYR A 38 2.25 -4.18 -0.85
N ASP A 39 1.56 -3.10 -0.47
CA ASP A 39 1.56 -1.87 -1.24
C ASP A 39 1.52 -0.67 -0.31
N LEU A 40 2.42 0.29 -0.57
CA LEU A 40 2.46 1.58 0.13
C LEU A 40 2.17 2.67 -0.88
N ARG A 41 1.06 3.37 -0.72
CA ARG A 41 0.71 4.50 -1.59
C ARG A 41 -0.36 5.37 -0.99
N ASP A 42 -0.57 6.52 -1.63
CA ASP A 42 -1.66 7.42 -1.26
C ASP A 42 -2.96 6.99 -1.92
N TRP A 43 -4.05 7.13 -1.17
CA TRP A 43 -5.39 6.85 -1.65
C TRP A 43 -6.30 8.02 -1.37
N SER A 44 -7.23 8.31 -2.30
CA SER A 44 -8.29 9.27 -2.04
C SER A 44 -9.20 8.77 -0.93
N SER A 45 -9.99 9.68 -0.33
CA SER A 45 -10.82 9.32 0.82
C SER A 45 -11.79 8.18 0.54
N ASP A 46 -12.29 8.08 -0.70
CA ASP A 46 -13.22 7.02 -1.09
C ASP A 46 -12.52 5.85 -1.79
N HIS A 47 -11.20 5.88 -1.87
CA HIS A 47 -10.37 4.86 -2.53
C HIS A 47 -10.66 4.69 -4.03
N SER A 48 -11.31 5.68 -4.65
CA SER A 48 -11.57 5.65 -6.09
C SER A 48 -10.34 6.04 -6.91
N LYS A 49 -9.40 6.75 -6.29
CA LYS A 49 -8.18 7.21 -6.94
C LYS A 49 -6.99 6.82 -6.09
N MET A 50 -5.87 6.55 -6.77
CA MET A 50 -4.63 6.22 -6.09
C MET A 50 -3.49 7.05 -6.65
N GLY A 51 -2.52 7.35 -5.81
CA GLY A 51 -1.30 8.02 -6.21
C GLY A 51 -0.22 7.02 -6.55
N LYS A 52 0.99 7.54 -6.73
CA LYS A 52 2.15 6.71 -6.93
C LYS A 52 2.48 5.96 -5.64
N GLY A 53 3.01 4.77 -5.80
CA GLY A 53 3.39 3.98 -4.65
C GLY A 53 4.40 2.92 -5.01
N VAL A 54 4.69 2.07 -4.04
CA VAL A 54 5.63 0.98 -4.19
C VAL A 54 4.96 -0.32 -3.76
N THR A 55 5.18 -1.37 -4.56
CA THR A 55 4.68 -2.70 -4.27
C THR A 55 5.82 -3.54 -3.76
N LEU A 56 5.61 -4.24 -2.66
CA LEU A 56 6.63 -5.05 -2.00
C LEU A 56 6.18 -6.50 -1.93
N SER A 57 7.12 -7.41 -2.17
CA SER A 57 6.90 -8.81 -1.87
C SER A 57 6.89 -9.02 -0.36
N LYS A 58 6.46 -10.21 0.07
CA LYS A 58 6.50 -10.57 1.48
C LYS A 58 7.93 -10.50 2.03
N ASP A 59 8.89 -11.01 1.26
CA ASP A 59 10.29 -11.00 1.69
C ASP A 59 10.82 -9.58 1.84
N GLU A 60 10.45 -8.70 0.92
CA GLU A 60 10.85 -7.29 0.99
C GLU A 60 10.23 -6.61 2.20
N LEU A 61 8.97 -6.89 2.48
CA LEU A 61 8.31 -6.33 3.65
C LEU A 61 8.94 -6.82 4.94
N LEU A 62 9.32 -8.11 5.01
CA LEU A 62 9.99 -8.66 6.17
C LEU A 62 11.37 -8.03 6.39
N ALA A 63 12.11 -7.79 5.30
CA ALA A 63 13.39 -7.10 5.38
C ALA A 63 13.23 -5.68 5.90
N LEU A 64 12.21 -4.97 5.43
CA LEU A 64 11.93 -3.63 5.91
C LEU A 64 11.56 -3.64 7.39
N LYS A 65 10.75 -4.61 7.81
CA LYS A 65 10.37 -4.76 9.21
C LYS A 65 11.58 -4.93 10.09
N ASP A 66 12.53 -5.78 9.68
CA ASP A 66 13.75 -6.02 10.45
C ASP A 66 14.59 -4.74 10.57
N ILE A 67 14.74 -4.02 9.47
CA ILE A 67 15.51 -2.77 9.45
C ILE A 67 14.89 -1.76 10.41
N LEU A 68 13.56 -1.61 10.37
CA LEU A 68 12.87 -0.64 11.20
C LEU A 68 12.94 -0.96 12.68
N GLN A 69 13.14 -2.22 13.06
CA GLN A 69 13.29 -2.62 14.46
C GLN A 69 14.63 -2.21 15.04
N THR A 70 15.66 -2.09 14.19
CA THR A 70 17.01 -1.76 14.65
C THR A 70 17.44 -0.35 14.25
N PHE A 71 16.73 0.26 13.33
CA PHE A 71 17.02 1.60 12.82
C PHE A 71 16.35 2.63 13.72
N ASP A 72 17.15 3.55 14.24
CA ASP A 72 16.65 4.63 15.11
C ASP A 72 16.19 5.81 14.27
N VAL A 73 14.90 5.97 14.15
CA VAL A 73 14.29 7.07 13.39
C VAL A 73 14.30 8.37 14.17
#